data_1929de6be8050cc6ae6e70d01854a6d4
#
_entry.id   1929de6be8050cc6ae6e70d01854a6d4
#
_cell.length_a   1.000
_cell.length_b   1.000
_cell.length_c   1.000
_cell.angle_alpha   90.00
_cell.angle_beta   90.00
_cell.angle_gamma   90.00
#
_symmetry.space_group_name_H-M   'P 1'
#
loop_
_entity.id
_entity.type
_entity.pdbx_description
1 polymer ?
#
loop_
_entity_poly.entity_id
_entity_poly.type
_entity_poly.pdbx_seq_one_letter_code
_entity_poly.pdbx_strand_id
1 'polypeptide(L)'
;MLEFNFLSRLLSPHHRQALLFVAVLSFFHFIRVCVCVCVYMHGCFCVHTLPWLCLWHSCVQRCPHRFPGSNSAFQRGRRDNKANLHFVFVFVLLLQNMSGMESQNLDHDLSPKKNTVLKLNNGPVVGSRKRPSEGNYEKEKEHCIALFDQWSEADQVEFVERLISRMCHYQHGHINSYLKPMLQRDFITALPAQGLDHIAENILSFLDARSLCSAELVCKEWQRVISEGMLWKKLIERMVRTDPLWKGLSERHQWEKYLFKNRTSEVPPNSYYHSLYPKIIQDIETIEANWRCGRHNLQRIQCRSENSKGVYCLQYDDDKIISGLRDNSIKIWDKQSLECLKILTGHTGSVLCLQYDERVIVTGSSDSTVRVWEVTTGEVLNTLIHHNEAVLHLRFANGLMVTCSKDRSIAVWDMASPTDISLRRVLVGHRAAVNVVDFDDKYIVSASGDRTIKVWSTSTCEFVRTLNGHKRGIACLQYRDRLVVSGSSDNTIRLWDIECGACLRVLEGHEELVRCIRFDNKRIVSGAYDGKIKVWDLQAALDPRAPASTLCLRTLVEHSGRVFRLQFDEFQIISSSHDDTILIWDFLNVSTNGQSEGRSPSRTYTYISR
;
A
#
# COMPACT_ATOMS: atom_id res chain seq x y z
N MET A 1 28.05 -1.47 20.72
CA MET A 1 28.65 -0.72 21.85
C MET A 1 30.06 -0.23 21.55
N LEU A 2 30.96 -1.00 20.94
CA LEU A 2 32.32 -0.57 20.60
C LEU A 2 32.37 0.49 19.48
N GLU A 3 31.53 0.39 18.47
CA GLU A 3 31.44 1.40 17.39
C GLU A 3 30.79 2.71 17.87
N PHE A 4 29.91 2.64 18.85
CA PHE A 4 29.24 3.81 19.43
C PHE A 4 30.21 4.71 20.20
N ASN A 5 31.17 4.12 20.86
CA ASN A 5 32.21 4.86 21.58
C ASN A 5 33.24 5.53 20.66
N PHE A 6 33.43 5.02 19.43
CA PHE A 6 34.34 5.63 18.46
C PHE A 6 33.73 6.84 17.78
N LEU A 7 32.43 6.73 17.38
CA LEU A 7 31.69 7.83 16.76
C LEU A 7 31.38 8.97 17.74
N SER A 8 31.19 8.67 19.03
CA SER A 8 30.91 9.70 20.04
C SER A 8 32.13 10.63 20.33
N ARG A 9 33.34 10.20 20.00
CA ARG A 9 34.54 11.03 20.19
C ARG A 9 34.77 12.05 19.07
N LEU A 10 34.15 11.86 17.91
CA LEU A 10 34.33 12.73 16.72
C LEU A 10 33.22 13.79 16.56
N LEU A 11 32.18 13.77 17.39
CA LEU A 11 31.04 14.65 17.27
C LEU A 11 31.06 15.75 18.34
N SER A 12 30.55 16.94 17.98
CA SER A 12 30.39 18.05 18.91
C SER A 12 29.34 17.71 20.01
N PRO A 13 29.35 18.37 21.16
CA PRO A 13 28.45 18.07 22.28
C PRO A 13 26.95 18.02 21.88
N HIS A 14 26.53 18.88 20.94
CA HIS A 14 25.17 18.92 20.44
C HIS A 14 24.79 17.66 19.62
N HIS A 15 25.69 17.15 18.81
CA HIS A 15 25.46 15.93 18.04
C HIS A 15 25.47 14.66 18.90
N ARG A 16 26.15 14.67 20.05
CA ARG A 16 26.16 13.55 21.00
C ARG A 16 24.77 13.34 21.64
N GLN A 17 24.05 14.41 21.95
CA GLN A 17 22.69 14.31 22.50
C GLN A 17 21.70 13.73 21.48
N ALA A 18 21.80 14.13 20.21
CA ALA A 18 20.98 13.57 19.14
C ALA A 18 21.24 12.06 18.93
N LEU A 19 22.51 11.65 19.00
CA LEU A 19 22.90 10.23 18.89
C LEU A 19 22.41 9.40 20.08
N LEU A 20 22.47 9.96 21.30
CA LEU A 20 21.93 9.31 22.50
C LEU A 20 20.41 9.14 22.40
N PHE A 21 19.72 10.13 21.86
CA PHE A 21 18.27 10.08 21.65
C PHE A 21 17.87 9.00 20.65
N VAL A 22 18.58 8.87 19.54
CA VAL A 22 18.36 7.79 18.55
C VAL A 22 18.67 6.41 19.16
N ALA A 23 19.71 6.31 19.99
CA ALA A 23 20.04 5.06 20.67
C ALA A 23 18.98 4.66 21.70
N VAL A 24 18.45 5.61 22.46
CA VAL A 24 17.37 5.39 23.42
C VAL A 24 16.08 4.98 22.69
N LEU A 25 15.76 5.62 21.58
CA LEU A 25 14.61 5.24 20.75
C LEU A 25 14.76 3.82 20.18
N SER A 26 15.95 3.45 19.71
CA SER A 26 16.24 2.10 19.20
C SER A 26 16.15 1.05 20.31
N PHE A 27 16.55 1.37 21.54
CA PHE A 27 16.48 0.48 22.70
C PHE A 27 15.01 0.24 23.14
N PHE A 28 14.19 1.28 23.16
CA PHE A 28 12.74 1.14 23.41
C PHE A 28 12.02 0.37 22.29
N HIS A 29 12.45 0.52 21.05
CA HIS A 29 11.92 -0.27 19.94
C HIS A 29 12.23 -1.76 20.10
N PHE A 30 13.45 -2.11 20.54
CA PHE A 30 13.86 -3.49 20.80
C PHE A 30 13.03 -4.11 21.94
N ILE A 31 12.80 -3.39 23.04
CA ILE A 31 11.97 -3.85 24.16
C ILE A 31 10.53 -4.11 23.71
N ARG A 32 9.96 -3.24 22.86
CA ARG A 32 8.59 -3.39 22.37
C ARG A 32 8.42 -4.58 21.42
N VAL A 33 9.39 -4.84 20.57
CA VAL A 33 9.39 -6.03 19.69
C VAL A 33 9.43 -7.30 20.53
N CYS A 34 10.25 -7.34 21.59
CA CYS A 34 10.29 -8.46 22.53
C CYS A 34 8.96 -8.66 23.26
N VAL A 35 8.29 -7.59 23.69
CA VAL A 35 6.97 -7.67 24.37
C VAL A 35 5.87 -8.12 23.41
N CYS A 36 5.83 -7.60 22.17
CA CYS A 36 4.85 -8.04 21.16
C CYS A 36 5.03 -9.51 20.77
N VAL A 37 6.27 -9.98 20.66
CA VAL A 37 6.55 -11.41 20.38
C VAL A 37 6.12 -12.30 21.55
N CYS A 38 6.31 -11.88 22.81
CA CYS A 38 5.83 -12.63 23.97
C CYS A 38 4.30 -12.65 24.08
N VAL A 39 3.61 -11.58 23.74
CA VAL A 39 2.13 -11.51 23.75
C VAL A 39 1.54 -12.35 22.61
N TYR A 40 2.18 -12.37 21.44
CA TYR A 40 1.72 -13.17 20.29
C TYR A 40 1.92 -14.68 20.49
N MET A 41 2.94 -15.07 21.25
CA MET A 41 3.26 -16.48 21.49
C MET A 41 2.46 -17.15 22.62
N HIS A 42 1.82 -16.38 23.53
CA HIS A 42 1.19 -16.94 24.73
C HIS A 42 -0.29 -16.63 24.98
N GLY A 43 -0.99 -15.95 24.08
CA GLY A 43 -2.46 -15.93 23.99
C GLY A 43 -3.23 -15.60 25.28
N CYS A 44 -2.69 -14.83 26.23
CA CYS A 44 -3.38 -14.47 27.48
C CYS A 44 -3.78 -13.00 27.51
N PHE A 45 -5.08 -12.75 27.46
CA PHE A 45 -5.68 -11.48 27.86
C PHE A 45 -5.77 -11.41 29.39
N CYS A 46 -5.09 -10.47 30.00
CA CYS A 46 -5.41 -10.03 31.36
C CYS A 46 -5.52 -8.50 31.38
N VAL A 47 -6.73 -8.05 31.58
CA VAL A 47 -7.06 -6.66 31.89
C VAL A 47 -6.94 -6.52 33.40
N HIS A 48 -5.92 -5.84 33.88
CA HIS A 48 -5.94 -5.00 35.10
C HIS A 48 -4.58 -4.35 35.34
N THR A 49 -4.63 -3.10 35.69
CA THR A 49 -3.54 -2.20 36.05
C THR A 49 -2.75 -2.66 37.27
N LEU A 50 -1.47 -2.96 37.11
CA LEU A 50 -0.48 -3.07 38.20
C LEU A 50 0.96 -2.80 37.70
N PRO A 51 1.87 -2.34 38.57
CA PRO A 51 3.12 -1.68 38.19
C PRO A 51 4.15 -2.63 37.59
N TRP A 52 4.84 -2.14 36.57
CA TRP A 52 5.71 -2.81 35.60
C TRP A 52 6.92 -3.58 36.15
N LEU A 53 7.28 -3.40 37.39
CA LEU A 53 8.48 -4.03 38.00
C LEU A 53 8.30 -5.48 38.45
N CYS A 54 7.08 -5.92 38.78
CA CYS A 54 6.85 -7.29 39.24
C CYS A 54 6.77 -8.34 38.13
N LEU A 55 6.45 -7.93 36.89
CA LEU A 55 6.34 -8.85 35.74
C LEU A 55 7.70 -9.27 35.18
N TRP A 56 8.73 -8.45 35.32
CA TRP A 56 10.06 -8.76 34.81
C TRP A 56 10.75 -9.90 35.60
N HIS A 57 10.56 -9.95 36.91
CA HIS A 57 11.19 -10.98 37.76
C HIS A 57 10.58 -12.37 37.57
N SER A 58 9.29 -12.46 37.24
CA SER A 58 8.59 -13.73 37.01
C SER A 58 8.80 -14.33 35.61
N CYS A 59 9.15 -13.53 34.60
CA CYS A 59 9.42 -14.01 33.27
C CYS A 59 10.82 -14.63 33.11
N VAL A 60 11.82 -14.10 33.81
CA VAL A 60 13.21 -14.58 33.73
C VAL A 60 13.39 -15.95 34.40
N GLN A 61 12.56 -16.33 35.34
CA GLN A 61 12.68 -17.61 36.07
C GLN A 61 11.97 -18.82 35.41
N ARG A 62 11.23 -18.66 34.30
CA ARG A 62 10.43 -19.75 33.70
C ARG A 62 10.79 -20.17 32.27
N CYS A 63 11.93 -19.82 31.75
CA CYS A 63 12.39 -20.34 30.45
C CYS A 63 13.67 -21.17 30.56
N PRO A 64 13.57 -22.50 30.66
CA PRO A 64 14.70 -23.39 30.43
C PRO A 64 14.57 -24.01 29.03
N HIS A 65 15.18 -23.43 27.99
CA HIS A 65 15.68 -24.21 26.86
C HIS A 65 16.73 -23.47 26.03
N ARG A 66 17.84 -24.17 25.87
CA ARG A 66 19.05 -23.80 25.13
C ARG A 66 18.78 -23.71 23.62
N PHE A 67 19.35 -22.70 22.99
CA PHE A 67 19.55 -22.66 21.54
C PHE A 67 20.94 -23.21 21.18
N PRO A 68 21.08 -24.01 20.11
CA PRO A 68 22.33 -24.16 19.40
C PRO A 68 22.36 -23.19 18.19
N GLY A 69 23.56 -22.64 17.96
CA GLY A 69 23.76 -21.62 16.94
C GLY A 69 23.96 -22.17 15.53
N SER A 70 23.84 -21.28 14.56
CA SER A 70 24.86 -21.06 13.50
C SER A 70 24.37 -20.03 12.48
N ASN A 71 25.23 -19.10 12.23
CA ASN A 71 25.53 -18.28 11.04
C ASN A 71 24.56 -18.27 9.84
N SER A 72 24.09 -17.08 9.49
CA SER A 72 24.41 -16.46 8.20
C SER A 72 23.83 -15.04 8.13
N ALA A 73 24.70 -14.11 7.69
CA ALA A 73 24.44 -12.70 7.54
C ALA A 73 23.84 -12.40 6.15
N PHE A 74 23.24 -11.20 6.05
CA PHE A 74 22.87 -10.47 4.84
C PHE A 74 21.56 -10.83 4.13
N GLN A 75 20.55 -10.08 4.46
CA GLN A 75 19.74 -9.27 3.54
C GLN A 75 18.75 -8.41 4.34
N ARG A 76 19.10 -7.16 4.59
CA ARG A 76 18.22 -6.11 5.10
C ARG A 76 17.97 -5.08 4.00
N GLY A 77 16.72 -4.80 3.75
CA GLY A 77 16.32 -3.63 3.01
C GLY A 77 14.91 -3.76 2.48
N ARG A 78 13.93 -3.23 3.19
CA ARG A 78 12.59 -2.81 2.75
C ARG A 78 11.40 -3.17 3.66
N ARG A 79 11.57 -3.36 4.96
CA ARG A 79 10.41 -3.56 5.87
C ARG A 79 10.27 -2.52 6.99
N ASP A 80 11.16 -1.54 7.09
CA ASP A 80 11.25 -0.70 8.29
C ASP A 80 10.30 0.51 8.35
N ASN A 81 9.64 0.88 7.24
CA ASN A 81 8.83 2.10 7.21
C ASN A 81 7.46 2.00 7.92
N LYS A 82 6.83 0.83 7.96
CA LYS A 82 5.51 0.71 8.63
C LYS A 82 5.59 0.65 10.14
N ALA A 83 6.64 0.05 10.68
CA ALA A 83 6.84 -0.03 12.13
C ALA A 83 7.20 1.35 12.74
N ASN A 84 7.98 2.15 12.04
CA ASN A 84 8.31 3.52 12.46
C ASN A 84 7.10 4.46 12.45
N LEU A 85 6.17 4.31 11.49
CA LEU A 85 4.93 5.10 11.46
C LEU A 85 4.05 4.87 12.71
N HIS A 86 3.91 3.62 13.11
CA HIS A 86 3.08 3.28 14.29
C HIS A 86 3.68 3.82 15.59
N PHE A 87 5.00 3.91 15.69
CA PHE A 87 5.67 4.41 16.88
C PHE A 87 5.53 5.93 17.05
N VAL A 88 5.71 6.69 15.98
CA VAL A 88 5.50 8.15 15.98
C VAL A 88 4.03 8.47 16.28
N PHE A 89 3.10 7.70 15.70
CA PHE A 89 1.66 7.87 15.94
C PHE A 89 1.27 7.61 17.39
N VAL A 90 1.76 6.55 18.01
CA VAL A 90 1.49 6.22 19.42
C VAL A 90 2.14 7.25 20.35
N PHE A 91 3.32 7.77 20.01
CA PHE A 91 4.00 8.78 20.82
C PHE A 91 3.26 10.13 20.76
N VAL A 92 2.78 10.54 19.58
CA VAL A 92 1.96 11.75 19.42
C VAL A 92 0.59 11.59 20.10
N LEU A 93 -0.06 10.42 20.00
CA LEU A 93 -1.32 10.12 20.69
C LEU A 93 -1.16 10.03 22.22
N LEU A 94 -0.04 9.51 22.72
CA LEU A 94 0.25 9.50 24.16
C LEU A 94 0.45 10.93 24.68
N LEU A 95 1.12 11.78 23.92
CA LEU A 95 1.25 13.21 24.25
C LEU A 95 -0.09 13.95 24.20
N GLN A 96 -0.95 13.62 23.23
CA GLN A 96 -2.30 14.20 23.12
C GLN A 96 -3.24 13.71 24.23
N ASN A 97 -3.20 12.43 24.59
CA ASN A 97 -4.02 11.89 25.69
C ASN A 97 -3.58 12.43 27.06
N MET A 98 -2.30 12.72 27.27
CA MET A 98 -1.83 13.37 28.48
C MET A 98 -2.24 14.85 28.57
N SER A 99 -2.38 15.55 27.43
CA SER A 99 -2.88 16.92 27.38
C SER A 99 -4.42 17.03 27.37
N GLY A 100 -5.12 15.99 26.88
CA GLY A 100 -6.58 15.97 26.76
C GLY A 100 -7.32 15.58 28.04
N MET A 101 -6.66 14.93 28.99
CA MET A 101 -7.31 14.53 30.26
C MET A 101 -7.49 15.68 31.27
N GLU A 102 -6.85 16.82 31.06
CA GLU A 102 -7.00 17.98 31.96
C GLU A 102 -7.96 19.07 31.44
N SER A 103 -8.47 18.99 30.21
CA SER A 103 -9.33 20.05 29.63
C SER A 103 -10.84 19.78 29.71
N GLN A 104 -11.29 18.69 30.33
CA GLN A 104 -12.73 18.37 30.41
C GLN A 104 -13.45 18.85 31.70
N ASN A 105 -12.81 19.61 32.58
CA ASN A 105 -13.44 20.06 33.82
C ASN A 105 -13.41 21.58 34.06
N LEU A 106 -13.54 22.42 33.04
CA LEU A 106 -13.74 23.85 33.25
C LEU A 106 -14.38 24.52 32.01
N ASP A 107 -15.66 24.26 31.80
CA ASP A 107 -16.53 25.19 31.07
C ASP A 107 -17.94 25.09 31.67
N HIS A 108 -18.16 25.90 32.66
CA HIS A 108 -19.49 26.39 33.01
C HIS A 108 -19.46 27.89 33.24
N ASP A 109 -20.09 28.57 32.32
CA ASP A 109 -20.73 29.89 32.39
C ASP A 109 -20.48 30.76 33.62
N LEU A 110 -19.93 31.91 33.40
CA LEU A 110 -20.15 33.08 34.26
C LEU A 110 -20.30 34.36 33.42
N SER A 111 -21.54 34.69 33.14
CA SER A 111 -21.94 36.07 32.90
C SER A 111 -22.18 36.82 34.26
N PRO A 112 -21.94 38.14 34.34
CA PRO A 112 -21.87 38.83 35.61
C PRO A 112 -23.25 39.20 36.16
N LYS A 113 -23.59 38.73 37.34
CA LYS A 113 -24.70 39.29 38.12
C LYS A 113 -24.24 39.80 39.50
N LYS A 114 -24.65 41.01 39.74
CA LYS A 114 -24.58 41.89 40.91
C LYS A 114 -24.62 41.24 42.29
N ASN A 115 -23.77 41.83 43.17
CA ASN A 115 -23.83 41.97 44.59
C ASN A 115 -25.08 41.48 45.32
N THR A 116 -24.88 40.57 46.25
CA THR A 116 -25.67 40.52 47.47
C THR A 116 -24.79 40.06 48.62
N VAL A 117 -24.67 40.96 49.61
CA VAL A 117 -23.96 40.76 50.87
C VAL A 117 -24.78 39.83 51.73
N LEU A 118 -24.25 38.68 52.11
CA LEU A 118 -24.77 37.88 53.21
C LEU A 118 -23.70 37.77 54.32
N LYS A 119 -23.98 38.47 55.40
CA LYS A 119 -23.29 38.30 56.68
C LYS A 119 -23.66 36.90 57.25
N LEU A 120 -22.67 36.09 57.56
CA LEU A 120 -22.83 34.95 58.45
C LEU A 120 -21.82 35.03 59.56
N ASN A 121 -22.38 34.79 60.75
CA ASN A 121 -21.84 34.98 62.06
C ASN A 121 -20.69 34.05 62.46
N ASN A 122 -19.91 34.56 63.34
CA ASN A 122 -18.83 34.10 64.17
C ASN A 122 -18.92 32.63 64.65
N GLY A 123 -17.87 31.85 64.36
CA GLY A 123 -17.44 30.68 65.13
C GLY A 123 -15.93 30.85 65.46
N PRO A 124 -15.39 30.18 66.48
CA PRO A 124 -14.25 30.70 67.25
C PRO A 124 -12.91 30.62 66.48
N VAL A 125 -12.16 31.69 66.64
CA VAL A 125 -10.80 31.95 66.19
C VAL A 125 -9.85 30.89 66.71
N VAL A 126 -9.41 29.94 65.88
CA VAL A 126 -8.21 29.12 66.10
C VAL A 126 -6.99 29.94 65.68
N GLY A 127 -6.11 30.14 66.63
CA GLY A 127 -4.98 31.02 66.65
C GLY A 127 -4.23 31.26 65.34
N SER A 128 -4.14 32.55 65.01
CA SER A 128 -3.19 33.09 64.04
C SER A 128 -1.76 32.69 64.43
N ARG A 129 -1.18 31.73 63.68
CA ARG A 129 0.28 31.55 63.66
C ARG A 129 0.87 32.86 63.07
N LYS A 130 1.49 33.66 63.94
CA LYS A 130 2.32 34.78 63.55
C LYS A 130 3.36 34.29 62.54
N ARG A 131 3.42 34.91 61.33
CA ARG A 131 4.53 34.73 60.41
C ARG A 131 5.84 35.07 61.11
N PRO A 132 6.88 34.25 61.05
CA PRO A 132 8.22 34.67 61.48
C PRO A 132 8.65 35.87 60.65
N SER A 133 9.39 36.78 61.26
CA SER A 133 9.88 38.02 60.64
C SER A 133 10.64 37.76 59.36
N GLU A 134 10.35 38.53 58.30
CA GLU A 134 10.90 38.43 56.94
C GLU A 134 12.44 38.41 56.86
N GLY A 135 13.16 38.78 57.91
CA GLY A 135 14.62 38.89 57.93
C GLY A 135 15.42 37.57 57.98
N ASN A 136 14.84 36.48 58.45
CA ASN A 136 15.58 35.18 58.54
C ASN A 136 15.40 34.28 57.32
N TYR A 137 14.28 34.39 56.62
CA TYR A 137 14.00 33.54 55.47
C TYR A 137 15.03 33.63 54.36
N GLU A 138 15.44 34.83 53.98
CA GLU A 138 16.40 35.02 52.86
C GLU A 138 17.80 34.47 53.22
N LYS A 139 18.25 34.58 54.47
CA LYS A 139 19.52 34.01 54.94
C LYS A 139 19.48 32.51 55.02
N GLU A 140 18.37 31.96 55.58
CA GLU A 140 18.16 30.51 55.71
C GLU A 140 17.99 29.86 54.33
N LYS A 141 17.32 30.51 53.41
CA LYS A 141 17.11 30.04 52.05
C LYS A 141 18.45 29.84 51.32
N GLU A 142 19.33 30.84 51.31
CA GLU A 142 20.63 30.75 50.63
C GLU A 142 21.53 29.67 51.27
N HIS A 143 21.47 29.51 52.58
CA HIS A 143 22.19 28.45 53.26
C HIS A 143 21.64 27.06 52.90
N CYS A 144 20.32 26.88 52.83
CA CYS A 144 19.70 25.62 52.39
C CYS A 144 20.06 25.27 50.93
N ILE A 145 20.09 26.26 50.02
CA ILE A 145 20.51 26.06 48.63
C ILE A 145 21.96 25.62 48.56
N ALA A 146 22.87 26.28 49.30
CA ALA A 146 24.27 25.91 49.34
C ALA A 146 24.55 24.50 49.88
N LEU A 147 23.75 24.02 50.83
CA LEU A 147 23.78 22.65 51.30
C LEU A 147 23.23 21.66 50.29
N PHE A 148 22.10 21.98 49.65
CA PHE A 148 21.46 21.18 48.61
C PHE A 148 22.40 20.93 47.42
N ASP A 149 23.15 21.95 46.98
CA ASP A 149 24.09 21.85 45.88
C ASP A 149 25.27 20.93 46.18
N GLN A 150 25.55 20.65 47.43
CA GLN A 150 26.63 19.72 47.84
C GLN A 150 26.20 18.26 47.89
N TRP A 151 24.91 17.98 47.85
CA TRP A 151 24.38 16.61 47.94
C TRP A 151 24.43 15.88 46.61
N SER A 152 24.42 14.55 46.67
CA SER A 152 24.29 13.74 45.47
C SER A 152 22.89 13.93 44.85
N GLU A 153 22.74 13.64 43.53
CA GLU A 153 21.46 13.71 42.84
C GLU A 153 20.34 12.90 43.54
N ALA A 154 20.70 11.73 44.07
CA ALA A 154 19.75 10.88 44.80
C ALA A 154 19.27 11.52 46.09
N ASP A 155 20.19 12.12 46.89
CA ASP A 155 19.86 12.82 48.13
C ASP A 155 19.05 14.10 47.88
N GLN A 156 19.36 14.82 46.80
CA GLN A 156 18.62 16.00 46.36
C GLN A 156 17.17 15.64 46.01
N VAL A 157 16.94 14.55 45.26
CA VAL A 157 15.61 14.06 44.92
C VAL A 157 14.85 13.65 46.16
N GLU A 158 15.45 12.81 47.05
CA GLU A 158 14.80 12.38 48.30
C GLU A 158 14.39 13.57 49.18
N PHE A 159 15.27 14.58 49.29
CA PHE A 159 14.97 15.78 50.06
C PHE A 159 13.78 16.57 49.52
N VAL A 160 13.75 16.76 48.20
CA VAL A 160 12.64 17.45 47.49
C VAL A 160 11.34 16.68 47.66
N GLU A 161 11.35 15.34 47.52
CA GLU A 161 10.16 14.51 47.76
C GLU A 161 9.62 14.66 49.19
N ARG A 162 10.52 14.68 50.19
CA ARG A 162 10.14 14.93 51.58
C ARG A 162 9.58 16.33 51.81
N LEU A 163 10.08 17.36 51.13
CA LEU A 163 9.52 18.72 51.16
C LEU A 163 8.11 18.76 50.56
N ILE A 164 7.95 18.18 49.36
CA ILE A 164 6.68 18.11 48.67
C ILE A 164 5.62 17.37 49.52
N SER A 165 6.00 16.28 50.16
CA SER A 165 5.08 15.51 51.04
C SER A 165 4.54 16.29 52.24
N ARG A 166 5.19 17.38 52.66
CA ARG A 166 4.77 18.25 53.77
C ARG A 166 3.92 19.44 53.34
N MET A 167 3.72 19.62 52.02
CA MET A 167 2.98 20.73 51.45
C MET A 167 1.47 20.44 51.42
N CYS A 168 0.66 21.50 51.47
CA CYS A 168 -0.78 21.36 51.25
C CYS A 168 -1.14 21.31 49.77
N HIS A 169 -2.37 20.88 49.42
CA HIS A 169 -2.83 20.77 48.04
C HIS A 169 -2.69 22.06 47.23
N TYR A 170 -2.89 23.24 47.81
CA TYR A 170 -2.68 24.52 47.15
C TYR A 170 -1.22 24.70 46.73
N GLN A 171 -0.27 24.38 47.59
CA GLN A 171 1.16 24.45 47.32
C GLN A 171 1.57 23.41 46.27
N HIS A 172 1.01 22.19 46.30
CA HIS A 172 1.19 21.19 45.26
C HIS A 172 0.74 21.74 43.87
N GLY A 173 -0.41 22.41 43.81
CA GLY A 173 -0.91 23.04 42.59
C GLY A 173 0.06 24.10 42.05
N HIS A 174 0.64 24.92 42.93
CA HIS A 174 1.65 25.92 42.55
C HIS A 174 2.93 25.28 42.01
N ILE A 175 3.45 24.24 42.65
CA ILE A 175 4.65 23.51 42.21
C ILE A 175 4.39 22.80 40.91
N ASN A 176 3.23 22.15 40.76
CA ASN A 176 2.85 21.51 39.50
C ASN A 176 2.81 22.53 38.34
N SER A 177 2.22 23.70 38.56
CA SER A 177 2.19 24.78 37.57
C SER A 177 3.59 25.31 37.22
N TYR A 178 4.51 25.33 38.16
CA TYR A 178 5.89 25.71 37.95
C TYR A 178 6.70 24.64 37.20
N LEU A 179 6.50 23.35 37.55
CA LEU A 179 7.20 22.24 36.91
C LEU A 179 6.64 21.88 35.53
N LYS A 180 5.34 22.13 35.29
CA LYS A 180 4.67 21.78 34.03
C LYS A 180 5.42 22.27 32.80
N PRO A 181 5.83 23.54 32.64
CA PRO A 181 6.60 24.01 31.47
C PRO A 181 8.01 23.42 31.39
N MET A 182 8.60 23.01 32.53
CA MET A 182 9.93 22.39 32.55
C MET A 182 9.88 20.91 32.14
N LEU A 183 8.78 20.21 32.45
CA LEU A 183 8.55 18.79 32.16
C LEU A 183 7.91 18.56 30.79
N GLN A 184 7.10 19.51 30.32
CA GLN A 184 6.52 19.47 28.98
C GLN A 184 7.60 19.75 27.95
N ARG A 185 8.12 18.70 27.33
CA ARG A 185 9.09 18.82 26.22
C ARG A 185 8.33 18.72 24.90
N ASP A 186 7.89 19.84 24.38
CA ASP A 186 7.44 19.95 23.01
C ASP A 186 8.67 20.07 22.08
N PHE A 187 9.14 18.90 21.61
CA PHE A 187 10.31 18.84 20.74
C PHE A 187 10.06 19.49 19.38
N ILE A 188 8.82 19.48 18.90
CA ILE A 188 8.49 20.10 17.61
C ILE A 188 8.61 21.63 17.69
N THR A 189 8.30 22.22 18.81
CA THR A 189 8.52 23.67 19.04
C THR A 189 9.98 23.96 19.43
N ALA A 190 10.63 23.08 20.20
CA ALA A 190 11.99 23.31 20.68
C ALA A 190 13.06 23.17 19.59
N LEU A 191 12.90 22.24 18.64
CA LEU A 191 13.86 22.01 17.56
C LEU A 191 14.01 23.24 16.64
N PRO A 192 12.94 23.85 16.13
CA PRO A 192 13.03 25.09 15.34
C PRO A 192 13.69 26.25 16.09
N ALA A 193 13.42 26.40 17.39
CA ALA A 193 14.06 27.44 18.22
C ALA A 193 15.60 27.31 18.26
N GLN A 194 16.13 26.13 17.91
CA GLN A 194 17.56 25.85 17.80
C GLN A 194 18.04 25.79 16.34
N GLY A 195 17.23 26.21 15.36
CA GLY A 195 17.57 26.14 13.93
C GLY A 195 17.53 24.74 13.34
N LEU A 196 16.80 23.81 13.99
CA LEU A 196 16.67 22.41 13.58
C LEU A 196 15.28 22.12 12.96
N ASP A 197 14.74 23.07 12.19
CA ASP A 197 13.43 22.98 11.53
C ASP A 197 13.31 21.69 10.70
N HIS A 198 14.35 21.35 9.95
CA HIS A 198 14.37 20.16 9.10
C HIS A 198 14.16 18.83 9.86
N ILE A 199 14.53 18.78 11.15
CA ILE A 199 14.30 17.60 11.99
C ILE A 199 12.82 17.53 12.39
N ALA A 200 12.24 18.65 12.83
CA ALA A 200 10.82 18.74 13.16
C ALA A 200 9.94 18.42 11.94
N GLU A 201 10.26 18.98 10.76
CA GLU A 201 9.61 18.66 9.50
C GLU A 201 9.70 17.16 9.16
N ASN A 202 10.88 16.57 9.31
CA ASN A 202 11.07 15.16 9.00
C ASN A 202 10.24 14.26 9.92
N ILE A 203 10.17 14.57 11.22
CA ILE A 203 9.31 13.84 12.17
C ILE A 203 7.85 13.93 11.74
N LEU A 204 7.34 15.13 11.48
CA LEU A 204 5.94 15.35 11.10
C LEU A 204 5.63 14.81 9.69
N SER A 205 6.62 14.66 8.80
CA SER A 205 6.42 14.14 7.45
C SER A 205 5.98 12.67 7.42
N PHE A 206 6.14 11.91 8.50
CA PHE A 206 5.66 10.54 8.61
C PHE A 206 4.17 10.42 8.96
N LEU A 207 3.53 11.52 9.33
CA LEU A 207 2.11 11.53 9.67
C LEU A 207 1.23 11.24 8.45
N ASP A 208 0.08 10.64 8.71
CA ASP A 208 -1.02 10.57 7.75
C ASP A 208 -1.82 11.88 7.74
N ALA A 209 -2.75 12.03 6.81
CA ALA A 209 -3.52 13.25 6.64
C ALA A 209 -4.32 13.64 7.90
N ARG A 210 -4.93 12.65 8.56
CA ARG A 210 -5.74 12.90 9.76
C ARG A 210 -4.87 13.41 10.92
N SER A 211 -3.74 12.77 11.13
CA SER A 211 -2.77 13.17 12.16
C SER A 211 -2.13 14.51 11.84
N LEU A 212 -1.90 14.81 10.56
CA LEU A 212 -1.35 16.09 10.11
C LEU A 212 -2.34 17.23 10.36
N CYS A 213 -3.64 17.06 10.07
CA CYS A 213 -4.69 18.00 10.46
C CYS A 213 -4.73 18.23 11.97
N SER A 214 -4.61 17.16 12.77
CA SER A 214 -4.59 17.30 14.22
C SER A 214 -3.35 18.03 14.71
N ALA A 215 -2.20 17.80 14.08
CA ALA A 215 -0.94 18.45 14.39
C ALA A 215 -0.98 19.97 14.10
N GLU A 216 -1.66 20.40 13.04
CA GLU A 216 -1.86 21.83 12.72
C GLU A 216 -2.66 22.58 13.80
N LEU A 217 -3.48 21.88 14.58
CA LEU A 217 -4.32 22.47 15.63
C LEU A 217 -3.60 22.54 16.99
N VAL A 218 -2.41 21.96 17.15
CA VAL A 218 -1.70 21.93 18.45
C VAL A 218 -1.26 23.32 18.88
N CYS A 219 -0.50 24.02 18.04
CA CYS A 219 -0.08 25.41 18.27
C CYS A 219 0.38 26.07 16.98
N LYS A 220 0.59 27.39 17.02
CA LYS A 220 1.03 28.19 15.85
C LYS A 220 2.40 27.75 15.32
N GLU A 221 3.29 27.28 16.17
CA GLU A 221 4.62 26.83 15.77
C GLU A 221 4.56 25.50 15.00
N TRP A 222 3.76 24.56 15.45
CA TRP A 222 3.49 23.34 14.70
C TRP A 222 2.88 23.63 13.33
N GLN A 223 1.91 24.56 13.29
CA GLN A 223 1.30 24.99 12.03
C GLN A 223 2.33 25.65 11.09
N ARG A 224 3.26 26.47 11.64
CA ARG A 224 4.36 27.07 10.89
C ARG A 224 5.27 25.99 10.27
N VAL A 225 5.76 25.05 11.09
CA VAL A 225 6.62 23.95 10.64
C VAL A 225 5.95 23.12 9.54
N ILE A 226 4.66 22.81 9.68
CA ILE A 226 3.89 22.07 8.67
C ILE A 226 3.78 22.89 7.37
N SER A 227 3.53 24.19 7.48
CA SER A 227 3.33 25.08 6.34
C SER A 227 4.63 25.34 5.58
N GLU A 228 5.69 25.75 6.28
CA GLU A 228 7.00 26.05 5.69
C GLU A 228 7.68 24.80 5.18
N GLY A 229 7.57 23.68 5.91
CA GLY A 229 8.05 22.38 5.51
C GLY A 229 7.27 21.73 4.35
N MET A 230 6.21 22.37 3.87
CA MET A 230 5.37 21.89 2.76
C MET A 230 4.88 20.44 2.98
N LEU A 231 4.43 20.10 4.20
CA LEU A 231 4.19 18.71 4.58
C LEU A 231 2.99 18.11 3.86
N TRP A 232 1.96 18.88 3.50
CA TRP A 232 0.87 18.40 2.64
C TRP A 232 1.35 18.03 1.25
N LYS A 233 2.26 18.83 0.67
CA LYS A 233 2.91 18.49 -0.60
C LYS A 233 3.68 17.17 -0.48
N LYS A 234 4.55 17.05 0.54
CA LYS A 234 5.34 15.83 0.80
C LYS A 234 4.46 14.60 1.02
N LEU A 235 3.30 14.76 1.68
CA LEU A 235 2.33 13.67 1.86
C LEU A 235 1.77 13.21 0.50
N ILE A 236 1.29 14.13 -0.35
CA ILE A 236 0.77 13.81 -1.67
C ILE A 236 1.86 13.20 -2.55
N GLU A 237 3.08 13.76 -2.58
CA GLU A 237 4.22 13.18 -3.30
C GLU A 237 4.50 11.73 -2.89
N ARG A 238 4.44 11.43 -1.60
CA ARG A 238 4.61 10.07 -1.10
C ARG A 238 3.52 9.13 -1.61
N MET A 239 2.26 9.57 -1.58
CA MET A 239 1.14 8.77 -2.09
C MET A 239 1.28 8.52 -3.59
N VAL A 240 1.61 9.53 -4.38
CA VAL A 240 1.82 9.40 -5.84
C VAL A 240 2.96 8.45 -6.18
N ARG A 241 4.03 8.40 -5.37
CA ARG A 241 5.14 7.47 -5.60
C ARG A 241 4.84 6.03 -5.23
N THR A 242 3.88 5.78 -4.35
CA THR A 242 3.63 4.45 -3.77
C THR A 242 2.34 3.80 -4.21
N ASP A 243 1.39 4.58 -4.71
CA ASP A 243 0.05 4.10 -5.10
C ASP A 243 -0.24 4.44 -6.57
N PRO A 244 -0.47 3.43 -7.44
CA PRO A 244 -0.78 3.64 -8.86
C PRO A 244 -2.01 4.51 -9.11
N LEU A 245 -3.05 4.42 -8.26
CA LEU A 245 -4.25 5.23 -8.39
C LEU A 245 -3.95 6.72 -8.18
N TRP A 246 -3.14 7.07 -7.16
CA TRP A 246 -2.67 8.43 -6.94
C TRP A 246 -1.80 8.92 -8.09
N LYS A 247 -0.93 8.07 -8.61
CA LYS A 247 -0.07 8.39 -9.75
C LYS A 247 -0.93 8.69 -10.99
N GLY A 248 -1.82 7.80 -11.37
CA GLY A 248 -2.67 7.99 -12.53
C GLY A 248 -3.62 9.19 -12.42
N LEU A 249 -4.13 9.53 -11.23
CA LEU A 249 -4.87 10.79 -11.01
C LEU A 249 -3.99 12.02 -11.19
N SER A 250 -2.72 11.96 -10.71
CA SER A 250 -1.79 13.10 -10.84
C SER A 250 -1.46 13.43 -12.28
N GLU A 251 -1.30 12.42 -13.12
CA GLU A 251 -1.04 12.54 -14.55
C GLU A 251 -2.26 13.12 -15.28
N ARG A 252 -3.46 12.57 -15.04
CA ARG A 252 -4.71 12.98 -15.71
C ARG A 252 -5.17 14.37 -15.34
N HIS A 253 -5.05 14.77 -14.07
CA HIS A 253 -5.38 16.13 -13.62
C HIS A 253 -4.20 17.10 -13.73
N GLN A 254 -3.05 16.68 -14.28
CA GLN A 254 -1.86 17.48 -14.53
C GLN A 254 -1.27 18.22 -13.30
N TRP A 255 -1.58 17.76 -12.08
CA TRP A 255 -1.00 18.36 -10.88
C TRP A 255 0.36 17.76 -10.50
N GLU A 256 0.81 16.70 -11.19
CA GLU A 256 2.16 16.14 -11.07
C GLU A 256 3.25 17.20 -11.32
N LYS A 257 3.02 18.13 -12.26
CA LYS A 257 3.93 19.23 -12.58
C LYS A 257 4.25 20.13 -11.38
N TYR A 258 3.32 20.25 -10.42
CA TYR A 258 3.52 21.03 -9.19
C TYR A 258 4.21 20.22 -8.08
N LEU A 259 4.21 18.90 -8.17
CA LEU A 259 4.83 18.03 -7.19
C LEU A 259 6.33 17.87 -7.43
N PHE A 260 6.74 17.52 -8.66
CA PHE A 260 8.09 17.02 -8.95
C PHE A 260 8.97 17.98 -9.76
N LYS A 261 8.42 19.04 -10.35
CA LYS A 261 9.22 20.00 -11.12
C LYS A 261 9.78 21.12 -10.24
N ASN A 262 11.09 21.11 -10.02
CA ASN A 262 11.81 22.09 -9.20
C ASN A 262 12.28 23.34 -9.96
N ARG A 263 11.94 23.54 -11.23
CA ARG A 263 12.50 24.65 -12.04
C ARG A 263 11.41 25.29 -12.88
N THR A 264 11.05 26.52 -12.59
CA THR A 264 10.36 27.52 -13.45
C THR A 264 8.88 27.85 -13.27
N SER A 265 8.13 27.33 -12.34
CA SER A 265 6.81 27.88 -12.03
C SER A 265 6.67 28.16 -10.54
N GLU A 266 5.90 29.16 -10.18
CA GLU A 266 5.54 29.45 -8.80
C GLU A 266 4.98 28.17 -8.17
N VAL A 267 5.69 27.67 -7.16
CA VAL A 267 5.23 26.48 -6.40
C VAL A 267 4.04 26.93 -5.56
N PRO A 268 2.87 26.31 -5.71
CA PRO A 268 1.72 26.67 -4.89
C PRO A 268 2.04 26.55 -3.39
N PRO A 269 1.41 27.39 -2.54
CA PRO A 269 1.61 27.33 -1.09
C PRO A 269 1.07 26.02 -0.51
N ASN A 270 1.51 25.66 0.70
CA ASN A 270 1.07 24.43 1.39
C ASN A 270 -0.46 24.33 1.54
N SER A 271 -1.16 25.48 1.69
CA SER A 271 -2.62 25.55 1.74
C SER A 271 -3.33 25.04 0.47
N TYR A 272 -2.70 25.20 -0.69
CA TYR A 272 -3.20 24.60 -1.92
C TYR A 272 -3.23 23.07 -1.83
N TYR A 273 -2.13 22.45 -1.39
CA TYR A 273 -2.05 21.00 -1.24
C TYR A 273 -2.96 20.47 -0.13
N HIS A 274 -3.11 21.22 0.95
CA HIS A 274 -4.09 20.93 2.01
C HIS A 274 -5.52 20.88 1.46
N SER A 275 -5.91 21.84 0.59
CA SER A 275 -7.23 21.87 -0.05
C SER A 275 -7.39 20.85 -1.20
N LEU A 276 -6.28 20.44 -1.83
CA LEU A 276 -6.27 19.45 -2.90
C LEU A 276 -6.49 18.03 -2.37
N TYR A 277 -5.94 17.70 -1.20
CA TYR A 277 -5.99 16.35 -0.63
C TYR A 277 -7.43 15.80 -0.47
N PRO A 278 -8.41 16.52 0.14
CA PRO A 278 -9.79 16.05 0.24
C PRO A 278 -10.46 15.80 -1.11
N LYS A 279 -10.14 16.62 -2.13
CA LYS A 279 -10.68 16.44 -3.49
C LYS A 279 -10.19 15.13 -4.10
N ILE A 280 -8.89 14.85 -3.96
CA ILE A 280 -8.32 13.57 -4.43
C ILE A 280 -8.99 12.39 -3.73
N ILE A 281 -9.19 12.47 -2.41
CA ILE A 281 -9.89 11.40 -1.67
C ILE A 281 -11.31 11.21 -2.18
N GLN A 282 -12.04 12.28 -2.44
CA GLN A 282 -13.39 12.21 -3.00
C GLN A 282 -13.41 11.57 -4.39
N ASP A 283 -12.44 11.89 -5.26
CA ASP A 283 -12.30 11.26 -6.57
C ASP A 283 -12.01 9.76 -6.43
N ILE A 284 -11.11 9.38 -5.52
CA ILE A 284 -10.79 7.97 -5.22
C ILE A 284 -12.04 7.22 -4.72
N GLU A 285 -12.79 7.78 -3.78
CA GLU A 285 -14.02 7.18 -3.26
C GLU A 285 -15.08 7.03 -4.36
N THR A 286 -15.18 8.00 -5.25
CA THR A 286 -16.08 7.96 -6.40
C THR A 286 -15.71 6.85 -7.37
N ILE A 287 -14.43 6.72 -7.72
CA ILE A 287 -13.93 5.65 -8.60
C ILE A 287 -14.19 4.27 -7.97
N GLU A 288 -13.87 4.10 -6.69
CA GLU A 288 -14.12 2.83 -5.98
C GLU A 288 -15.61 2.49 -5.90
N ALA A 289 -16.48 3.49 -5.71
CA ALA A 289 -17.92 3.31 -5.76
C ALA A 289 -18.39 2.92 -7.17
N ASN A 290 -17.84 3.51 -8.22
CA ASN A 290 -18.14 3.18 -9.61
C ASN A 290 -17.79 1.72 -9.92
N TRP A 291 -16.59 1.25 -9.51
CA TRP A 291 -16.19 -0.15 -9.63
C TRP A 291 -17.16 -1.10 -8.92
N ARG A 292 -17.54 -0.80 -7.69
CA ARG A 292 -18.46 -1.62 -6.88
C ARG A 292 -19.88 -1.63 -7.44
N CYS A 293 -20.37 -0.48 -7.91
CA CYS A 293 -21.72 -0.36 -8.48
C CYS A 293 -21.79 -0.75 -9.96
N GLY A 294 -20.63 -0.92 -10.63
CA GLY A 294 -20.54 -1.18 -12.06
C GLY A 294 -20.95 0.02 -12.91
N ARG A 295 -20.84 1.24 -12.38
CA ARG A 295 -21.11 2.48 -13.14
C ARG A 295 -19.89 2.80 -13.98
N HIS A 296 -20.05 2.89 -15.29
CA HIS A 296 -18.98 3.15 -16.24
C HIS A 296 -19.51 3.90 -17.45
N ASN A 297 -18.61 4.58 -18.14
CA ASN A 297 -18.83 5.01 -19.50
C ASN A 297 -18.31 3.91 -20.44
N LEU A 298 -19.05 3.59 -21.49
CA LEU A 298 -18.71 2.52 -22.42
C LEU A 298 -18.36 3.10 -23.78
N GLN A 299 -17.15 2.80 -24.25
CA GLN A 299 -16.72 3.08 -25.63
C GLN A 299 -16.51 1.77 -26.37
N ARG A 300 -16.79 1.78 -27.67
CA ARG A 300 -16.74 0.58 -28.52
C ARG A 300 -15.90 0.84 -29.78
N ILE A 301 -14.93 -0.05 -30.01
CA ILE A 301 -14.21 -0.14 -31.28
C ILE A 301 -14.75 -1.33 -32.05
N GLN A 302 -15.25 -1.11 -33.25
CA GLN A 302 -15.64 -2.18 -34.18
C GLN A 302 -14.45 -2.52 -35.06
N CYS A 303 -13.89 -3.72 -34.93
CA CYS A 303 -12.63 -4.09 -35.58
C CYS A 303 -12.74 -4.36 -37.08
N ARG A 304 -13.96 -4.63 -37.60
CA ARG A 304 -14.26 -4.81 -39.04
C ARG A 304 -13.30 -5.80 -39.71
N SER A 305 -13.25 -7.02 -39.19
CA SER A 305 -12.45 -8.10 -39.75
C SER A 305 -13.04 -8.54 -41.10
N GLU A 306 -12.23 -8.62 -42.16
CA GLU A 306 -12.70 -8.87 -43.53
C GLU A 306 -13.21 -10.30 -43.71
N ASN A 307 -12.45 -11.29 -43.24
CA ASN A 307 -12.72 -12.70 -43.57
C ASN A 307 -13.17 -13.56 -42.36
N SER A 308 -12.97 -13.09 -41.14
CA SER A 308 -13.21 -13.91 -39.95
C SER A 308 -13.26 -13.05 -38.71
N LYS A 309 -14.40 -13.05 -38.02
CA LYS A 309 -14.62 -12.24 -36.81
C LYS A 309 -13.92 -12.80 -35.58
N GLY A 310 -13.41 -11.91 -34.73
CA GLY A 310 -12.88 -12.23 -33.41
C GLY A 310 -11.52 -11.59 -33.10
N VAL A 311 -11.43 -10.96 -31.95
CA VAL A 311 -10.23 -10.31 -31.43
C VAL A 311 -9.68 -11.19 -30.29
N TYR A 312 -8.62 -11.95 -30.57
CA TYR A 312 -8.09 -12.95 -29.66
C TYR A 312 -7.21 -12.42 -28.54
N CYS A 313 -6.47 -11.36 -28.81
CA CYS A 313 -5.55 -10.77 -27.85
C CYS A 313 -5.49 -9.25 -27.98
N LEU A 314 -5.18 -8.59 -26.89
CA LEU A 314 -4.93 -7.16 -26.85
C LEU A 314 -3.97 -6.80 -25.72
N GLN A 315 -3.32 -5.66 -25.90
CA GLN A 315 -2.64 -4.90 -24.85
C GLN A 315 -2.82 -3.41 -25.14
N TYR A 316 -2.81 -2.57 -24.12
CA TYR A 316 -2.95 -1.13 -24.25
C TYR A 316 -1.98 -0.37 -23.33
N ASP A 317 -1.74 0.87 -23.68
CA ASP A 317 -1.10 1.90 -22.86
C ASP A 317 -1.99 3.16 -22.76
N ASP A 318 -1.42 4.30 -22.42
CA ASP A 318 -2.18 5.54 -22.31
C ASP A 318 -2.64 6.10 -23.67
N ASP A 319 -1.90 5.82 -24.75
CA ASP A 319 -2.11 6.41 -26.07
C ASP A 319 -2.78 5.45 -27.06
N LYS A 320 -2.48 4.15 -26.99
CA LYS A 320 -2.89 3.18 -28.02
C LYS A 320 -3.35 1.84 -27.47
N ILE A 321 -4.11 1.13 -28.29
CA ILE A 321 -4.49 -0.27 -28.10
C ILE A 321 -3.91 -1.07 -29.27
N ILE A 322 -3.23 -2.18 -29.00
CA ILE A 322 -2.76 -3.11 -30.02
C ILE A 322 -3.53 -4.42 -29.87
N SER A 323 -4.13 -4.88 -30.96
CA SER A 323 -4.98 -6.07 -30.98
C SER A 323 -4.52 -7.07 -32.05
N GLY A 324 -4.60 -8.36 -31.71
CA GLY A 324 -4.38 -9.45 -32.66
C GLY A 324 -5.69 -10.16 -32.97
N LEU A 325 -5.95 -10.38 -34.27
CA LEU A 325 -7.23 -10.78 -34.78
C LEU A 325 -7.19 -12.19 -35.38
N ARG A 326 -8.38 -12.75 -35.58
CA ARG A 326 -8.58 -14.05 -36.22
C ARG A 326 -8.24 -14.03 -37.70
N ASP A 327 -8.33 -12.89 -38.37
CA ASP A 327 -8.01 -12.66 -39.79
C ASP A 327 -6.51 -12.55 -40.05
N ASN A 328 -5.65 -12.94 -39.12
CA ASN A 328 -4.19 -12.94 -39.15
C ASN A 328 -3.56 -11.53 -39.05
N SER A 329 -4.35 -10.48 -38.94
CA SER A 329 -3.87 -9.12 -38.80
C SER A 329 -3.60 -8.71 -37.35
N ILE A 330 -2.72 -7.70 -37.20
CA ILE A 330 -2.51 -6.96 -35.99
C ILE A 330 -2.94 -5.53 -36.27
N LYS A 331 -3.80 -4.95 -35.41
CA LYS A 331 -4.27 -3.57 -35.61
C LYS A 331 -3.86 -2.71 -34.41
N ILE A 332 -3.37 -1.51 -34.71
CA ILE A 332 -2.99 -0.48 -33.77
C ILE A 332 -4.07 0.60 -33.82
N TRP A 333 -4.68 0.89 -32.68
CA TRP A 333 -5.79 1.82 -32.51
C TRP A 333 -5.34 3.00 -31.67
N ASP A 334 -5.72 4.20 -32.05
CA ASP A 334 -5.63 5.37 -31.18
C ASP A 334 -6.70 5.27 -30.09
N LYS A 335 -6.29 5.47 -28.85
CA LYS A 335 -7.20 5.28 -27.71
C LYS A 335 -8.17 6.44 -27.50
N GLN A 336 -7.85 7.64 -28.01
CA GLN A 336 -8.68 8.82 -27.89
C GLN A 336 -9.71 8.91 -29.04
N SER A 337 -9.23 8.82 -30.28
CA SER A 337 -10.11 8.87 -31.46
C SER A 337 -10.82 7.55 -31.75
N LEU A 338 -10.33 6.43 -31.21
CA LEU A 338 -10.78 5.05 -31.45
C LEU A 338 -10.61 4.61 -32.92
N GLU A 339 -9.79 5.32 -33.69
CA GLU A 339 -9.51 5.04 -35.09
C GLU A 339 -8.34 4.07 -35.25
N CYS A 340 -8.38 3.27 -36.31
CA CYS A 340 -7.30 2.37 -36.66
C CYS A 340 -6.15 3.16 -37.30
N LEU A 341 -5.02 3.26 -36.61
CA LEU A 341 -3.82 3.96 -37.09
C LEU A 341 -3.02 3.12 -38.06
N LYS A 342 -2.89 1.81 -37.83
CA LYS A 342 -2.04 0.92 -38.61
C LYS A 342 -2.54 -0.52 -38.55
N ILE A 343 -2.35 -1.23 -39.68
CA ILE A 343 -2.60 -2.66 -39.82
C ILE A 343 -1.29 -3.34 -40.17
N LEU A 344 -0.84 -4.30 -39.36
CA LEU A 344 0.34 -5.10 -39.63
C LEU A 344 -0.08 -6.45 -40.16
N THR A 345 0.49 -6.84 -41.27
CA THR A 345 0.23 -8.10 -41.96
C THR A 345 1.53 -8.89 -42.13
N GLY A 346 1.43 -10.22 -42.12
CA GLY A 346 2.58 -11.09 -42.30
C GLY A 346 2.37 -12.48 -41.72
N HIS A 347 1.63 -12.61 -40.62
CA HIS A 347 1.21 -13.92 -40.15
C HIS A 347 0.28 -14.62 -41.16
N THR A 348 0.44 -15.93 -41.30
CA THR A 348 -0.40 -16.77 -42.18
C THR A 348 -1.52 -17.47 -41.43
N GLY A 349 -1.57 -17.30 -40.10
CA GLY A 349 -2.60 -17.82 -39.21
C GLY A 349 -3.02 -16.78 -38.20
N SER A 350 -4.13 -17.05 -37.47
CA SER A 350 -4.70 -16.14 -36.49
C SER A 350 -3.69 -15.73 -35.43
N VAL A 351 -3.68 -14.46 -35.06
CA VAL A 351 -2.82 -13.90 -34.01
C VAL A 351 -3.46 -14.20 -32.64
N LEU A 352 -2.90 -15.15 -31.90
CA LEU A 352 -3.50 -15.69 -30.66
C LEU A 352 -3.04 -14.98 -29.39
N CYS A 353 -1.83 -14.44 -29.40
CA CYS A 353 -1.25 -13.74 -28.28
C CYS A 353 -0.32 -12.63 -28.75
N LEU A 354 -0.22 -11.58 -27.93
CA LEU A 354 0.71 -10.49 -28.13
C LEU A 354 1.14 -9.89 -26.79
N GLN A 355 2.32 -9.32 -26.81
CA GLN A 355 2.82 -8.39 -25.79
C GLN A 355 3.67 -7.33 -26.50
N TYR A 356 3.62 -6.09 -26.03
CA TYR A 356 4.49 -5.04 -26.55
C TYR A 356 5.07 -4.17 -25.43
N ASP A 357 6.16 -3.51 -25.74
CA ASP A 357 6.77 -2.44 -24.96
C ASP A 357 6.94 -1.17 -25.84
N GLU A 358 7.76 -0.23 -25.40
CA GLU A 358 8.02 1.01 -26.13
C GLU A 358 8.68 0.79 -27.50
N ARG A 359 9.36 -0.34 -27.71
CA ARG A 359 10.21 -0.61 -28.88
C ARG A 359 9.61 -1.67 -29.81
N VAL A 360 9.10 -2.75 -29.24
CA VAL A 360 8.72 -3.93 -30.02
C VAL A 360 7.33 -4.45 -29.67
N ILE A 361 6.66 -5.01 -30.69
CA ILE A 361 5.49 -5.87 -30.54
C ILE A 361 5.95 -7.31 -30.79
N VAL A 362 5.65 -8.22 -29.87
CA VAL A 362 5.90 -9.65 -30.04
C VAL A 362 4.57 -10.37 -30.14
N THR A 363 4.39 -11.17 -31.18
CA THR A 363 3.14 -11.87 -31.47
C THR A 363 3.36 -13.35 -31.66
N GLY A 364 2.42 -14.15 -31.20
CA GLY A 364 2.36 -15.59 -31.45
C GLY A 364 1.08 -15.95 -32.20
N SER A 365 1.19 -16.87 -33.14
CA SER A 365 0.12 -17.17 -34.09
C SER A 365 -0.18 -18.67 -34.17
N SER A 366 -1.34 -18.97 -34.76
CA SER A 366 -1.73 -20.34 -35.13
C SER A 366 -0.89 -20.90 -36.29
N ASP A 367 -0.08 -20.08 -36.97
CA ASP A 367 0.93 -20.51 -37.92
C ASP A 367 2.19 -21.10 -37.27
N SER A 368 2.19 -21.30 -35.95
CA SER A 368 3.29 -21.81 -35.13
C SER A 368 4.52 -20.90 -35.01
N THR A 369 4.48 -19.69 -35.55
CA THR A 369 5.60 -18.75 -35.47
C THR A 369 5.40 -17.69 -34.37
N VAL A 370 6.53 -17.16 -33.88
CA VAL A 370 6.60 -15.93 -33.09
C VAL A 370 7.25 -14.86 -33.93
N ARG A 371 6.63 -13.68 -34.05
CA ARG A 371 7.17 -12.57 -34.77
C ARG A 371 7.42 -11.38 -33.88
N VAL A 372 8.51 -10.68 -34.15
CA VAL A 372 8.91 -9.44 -33.47
C VAL A 372 8.79 -8.31 -34.49
N TRP A 373 8.06 -7.28 -34.14
CA TRP A 373 7.76 -6.13 -34.98
C TRP A 373 8.26 -4.86 -34.32
N GLU A 374 8.70 -3.89 -35.09
CA GLU A 374 8.98 -2.55 -34.58
C GLU A 374 7.66 -1.78 -34.37
N VAL A 375 7.49 -1.15 -33.22
CA VAL A 375 6.25 -0.42 -32.88
C VAL A 375 6.01 0.75 -33.82
N THR A 376 7.07 1.49 -34.16
CA THR A 376 6.98 2.74 -34.92
C THR A 376 6.76 2.50 -36.40
N THR A 377 7.54 1.63 -37.04
CA THR A 377 7.45 1.34 -38.47
C THR A 377 6.42 0.26 -38.79
N GLY A 378 6.24 -0.70 -37.88
CA GLY A 378 5.42 -1.90 -38.10
C GLY A 378 6.12 -2.96 -38.94
N GLU A 379 7.42 -2.85 -39.14
CA GLU A 379 8.22 -3.83 -39.88
C GLU A 379 8.54 -5.05 -39.01
N VAL A 380 8.67 -6.21 -39.68
CA VAL A 380 9.08 -7.45 -38.99
C VAL A 380 10.59 -7.42 -38.80
N LEU A 381 11.03 -7.39 -37.54
CA LEU A 381 12.44 -7.43 -37.16
C LEU A 381 12.98 -8.86 -37.09
N ASN A 382 12.13 -9.82 -36.65
CA ASN A 382 12.53 -11.21 -36.46
C ASN A 382 11.33 -12.16 -36.60
N THR A 383 11.60 -13.41 -37.00
CA THR A 383 10.62 -14.49 -37.01
C THR A 383 11.26 -15.73 -36.41
N LEU A 384 10.70 -16.19 -35.29
CA LEU A 384 11.18 -17.37 -34.58
C LEU A 384 10.34 -18.59 -34.98
N ILE A 385 11.02 -19.59 -35.52
CA ILE A 385 10.43 -20.86 -35.94
C ILE A 385 11.00 -21.95 -35.05
N HIS A 386 10.18 -22.45 -34.13
CA HIS A 386 10.57 -23.48 -33.17
C HIS A 386 9.41 -24.42 -32.83
N HIS A 387 8.25 -23.83 -32.49
CA HIS A 387 7.07 -24.61 -32.14
C HIS A 387 6.50 -25.36 -33.35
N ASN A 388 5.99 -26.58 -33.11
CA ASN A 388 5.40 -27.42 -34.16
C ASN A 388 3.90 -27.18 -34.36
N GLU A 389 3.26 -26.47 -33.41
CA GLU A 389 1.84 -26.17 -33.39
C GLU A 389 1.64 -24.70 -32.95
N ALA A 390 0.39 -24.24 -32.99
CA ALA A 390 0.00 -22.88 -32.63
C ALA A 390 0.64 -22.36 -31.33
N VAL A 391 1.18 -21.15 -31.36
CA VAL A 391 1.69 -20.45 -30.19
C VAL A 391 0.52 -19.79 -29.48
N LEU A 392 0.19 -20.30 -28.27
CA LEU A 392 -1.03 -19.91 -27.55
C LEU A 392 -0.84 -18.73 -26.59
N HIS A 393 0.35 -18.58 -26.02
CA HIS A 393 0.68 -17.45 -25.15
C HIS A 393 2.17 -17.16 -25.14
N LEU A 394 2.51 -15.91 -24.86
CA LEU A 394 3.87 -15.46 -24.66
C LEU A 394 3.95 -14.37 -23.58
N ARG A 395 5.10 -14.27 -22.96
CA ARG A 395 5.48 -13.18 -22.06
C ARG A 395 6.95 -12.86 -22.24
N PHE A 396 7.30 -11.57 -22.23
CA PHE A 396 8.70 -11.15 -22.20
C PHE A 396 8.92 -10.01 -21.20
N ALA A 397 10.04 -10.04 -20.52
CA ALA A 397 10.51 -9.02 -19.60
C ALA A 397 12.00 -9.22 -19.30
N ASN A 398 12.73 -8.15 -19.03
CA ASN A 398 14.12 -8.19 -18.54
C ASN A 398 15.06 -9.06 -19.38
N GLY A 399 14.96 -9.01 -20.71
CA GLY A 399 15.81 -9.80 -21.61
C GLY A 399 15.48 -11.29 -21.69
N LEU A 400 14.36 -11.72 -21.10
CA LEU A 400 13.86 -13.08 -21.17
C LEU A 400 12.50 -13.09 -21.85
N MET A 401 12.27 -14.06 -22.74
CA MET A 401 10.96 -14.34 -23.31
C MET A 401 10.59 -15.80 -23.08
N VAL A 402 9.32 -16.04 -22.78
CA VAL A 402 8.76 -17.40 -22.60
C VAL A 402 7.54 -17.53 -23.49
N THR A 403 7.54 -18.58 -24.31
CA THR A 403 6.43 -18.90 -25.23
C THR A 403 5.88 -20.28 -24.93
N CYS A 404 4.60 -20.49 -25.16
CA CYS A 404 3.99 -21.81 -25.00
C CYS A 404 3.04 -22.14 -26.15
N SER A 405 2.89 -23.43 -26.42
CA SER A 405 2.23 -23.91 -27.62
C SER A 405 1.27 -25.06 -27.36
N LYS A 406 0.44 -25.28 -28.36
CA LYS A 406 -0.44 -26.44 -28.46
C LYS A 406 0.36 -27.75 -28.62
N ASP A 407 1.63 -27.70 -29.04
CA ASP A 407 2.58 -28.83 -29.08
C ASP A 407 2.99 -29.33 -27.70
N ARG A 408 2.44 -28.78 -26.61
CA ARG A 408 2.65 -29.14 -25.19
C ARG A 408 4.00 -28.68 -24.62
N SER A 409 4.80 -27.96 -25.40
CA SER A 409 6.10 -27.45 -24.97
C SER A 409 6.02 -25.98 -24.52
N ILE A 410 7.01 -25.58 -23.74
CA ILE A 410 7.29 -24.21 -23.36
C ILE A 410 8.71 -23.91 -23.81
N ALA A 411 8.93 -22.85 -24.55
CA ALA A 411 10.25 -22.43 -24.96
C ALA A 411 10.67 -21.17 -24.19
N VAL A 412 11.89 -21.22 -23.66
CA VAL A 412 12.52 -20.12 -22.90
C VAL A 412 13.62 -19.55 -23.78
N TRP A 413 13.59 -18.23 -24.01
CA TRP A 413 14.46 -17.54 -24.95
C TRP A 413 15.24 -16.44 -24.25
N ASP A 414 16.51 -16.30 -24.57
CA ASP A 414 17.31 -15.12 -24.27
C ASP A 414 17.07 -14.05 -25.33
N MET A 415 16.64 -12.89 -24.94
CA MET A 415 16.34 -11.76 -25.81
C MET A 415 17.35 -10.63 -25.56
N ALA A 416 18.54 -10.74 -26.14
CA ALA A 416 19.60 -9.73 -26.02
C ALA A 416 19.22 -8.45 -26.78
N SER A 417 18.57 -8.60 -27.92
CA SER A 417 17.95 -7.52 -28.71
C SER A 417 16.73 -8.05 -29.49
N PRO A 418 15.92 -7.20 -30.11
CA PRO A 418 14.82 -7.64 -30.96
C PRO A 418 15.22 -8.56 -32.11
N THR A 419 16.45 -8.39 -32.64
CA THR A 419 17.02 -9.18 -33.71
C THR A 419 17.89 -10.34 -33.25
N ASP A 420 18.36 -10.30 -32.01
CA ASP A 420 19.20 -11.33 -31.40
C ASP A 420 18.43 -12.03 -30.28
N ILE A 421 17.72 -13.08 -30.66
CA ILE A 421 16.91 -13.91 -29.77
C ILE A 421 17.34 -15.36 -29.96
N SER A 422 17.82 -16.00 -28.89
CA SER A 422 18.31 -17.37 -28.91
C SER A 422 17.51 -18.27 -27.97
N LEU A 423 17.34 -19.53 -28.34
CA LEU A 423 16.64 -20.50 -27.52
C LEU A 423 17.53 -20.96 -26.37
N ARG A 424 17.12 -20.65 -25.12
CA ARG A 424 17.83 -21.10 -23.92
C ARG A 424 17.47 -22.54 -23.54
N ARG A 425 16.19 -22.85 -23.45
CA ARG A 425 15.71 -24.14 -22.98
C ARG A 425 14.29 -24.43 -23.46
N VAL A 426 13.96 -25.72 -23.62
CA VAL A 426 12.59 -26.20 -23.83
C VAL A 426 12.14 -26.95 -22.59
N LEU A 427 11.01 -26.55 -22.00
CA LEU A 427 10.41 -27.19 -20.83
C LEU A 427 9.34 -28.18 -21.31
N VAL A 428 9.53 -29.42 -21.00
CA VAL A 428 8.63 -30.53 -21.37
C VAL A 428 8.09 -31.20 -20.11
N GLY A 429 6.80 -31.49 -20.07
CA GLY A 429 6.19 -32.15 -18.92
C GLY A 429 4.67 -32.04 -18.85
N HIS A 430 4.06 -31.12 -19.61
CA HIS A 430 2.61 -31.10 -19.79
C HIS A 430 2.14 -32.21 -20.75
N ARG A 431 0.94 -32.74 -20.48
CA ARG A 431 0.33 -33.85 -21.26
C ARG A 431 -0.67 -33.34 -22.32
N ALA A 432 -1.01 -32.09 -22.33
CA ALA A 432 -1.87 -31.43 -23.30
C ALA A 432 -1.34 -30.01 -23.61
N ALA A 433 -1.99 -29.32 -24.55
CA ALA A 433 -1.66 -27.96 -24.95
C ALA A 433 -1.38 -27.04 -23.73
N VAL A 434 -0.31 -26.27 -23.78
CA VAL A 434 0.00 -25.25 -22.78
C VAL A 434 -0.67 -23.95 -23.22
N ASN A 435 -1.73 -23.57 -22.50
CA ASN A 435 -2.61 -22.47 -22.92
C ASN A 435 -2.10 -21.10 -22.47
N VAL A 436 -1.31 -21.04 -21.39
CA VAL A 436 -0.84 -19.79 -20.82
C VAL A 436 0.45 -20.00 -20.03
N VAL A 437 1.30 -18.97 -20.07
CA VAL A 437 2.53 -18.90 -19.31
C VAL A 437 2.67 -17.50 -18.72
N ASP A 438 3.20 -17.39 -17.51
CA ASP A 438 3.60 -16.15 -16.87
C ASP A 438 4.89 -16.40 -16.09
N PHE A 439 5.69 -15.37 -15.81
CA PHE A 439 6.94 -15.53 -15.08
C PHE A 439 7.39 -14.26 -14.35
N ASP A 440 8.24 -14.47 -13.37
CA ASP A 440 9.06 -13.44 -12.73
C ASP A 440 10.54 -13.90 -12.65
N ASP A 441 11.34 -13.20 -11.88
CA ASP A 441 12.76 -13.54 -11.70
C ASP A 441 12.97 -14.89 -10.99
N LYS A 442 11.94 -15.43 -10.30
CA LYS A 442 12.02 -16.64 -9.49
C LYS A 442 11.41 -17.85 -10.19
N TYR A 443 10.21 -17.71 -10.74
CA TYR A 443 9.45 -18.81 -11.29
C TYR A 443 8.86 -18.52 -12.66
N ILE A 444 8.84 -19.57 -13.51
CA ILE A 444 7.98 -19.67 -14.69
C ILE A 444 6.77 -20.52 -14.28
N VAL A 445 5.57 -20.03 -14.55
CA VAL A 445 4.31 -20.70 -14.22
C VAL A 445 3.53 -20.96 -15.49
N SER A 446 3.20 -22.21 -15.75
CA SER A 446 2.50 -22.64 -16.96
C SER A 446 1.22 -23.38 -16.62
N ALA A 447 0.16 -23.18 -17.41
CA ALA A 447 -1.10 -23.88 -17.24
C ALA A 447 -1.58 -24.53 -18.55
N SER A 448 -2.15 -25.72 -18.42
CA SER A 448 -2.42 -26.60 -19.55
C SER A 448 -3.85 -27.17 -19.57
N GLY A 449 -4.21 -27.66 -20.76
CA GLY A 449 -5.39 -28.47 -20.98
C GLY A 449 -5.38 -29.79 -20.20
N ASP A 450 -4.23 -30.25 -19.68
CA ASP A 450 -4.08 -31.41 -18.81
C ASP A 450 -4.60 -31.19 -17.37
N ARG A 451 -5.19 -30.05 -17.09
CA ARG A 451 -5.78 -29.62 -15.80
C ARG A 451 -4.76 -29.28 -14.72
N THR A 452 -3.49 -29.16 -15.07
CA THR A 452 -2.42 -28.86 -14.12
C THR A 452 -1.79 -27.48 -14.37
N ILE A 453 -1.30 -26.87 -13.31
CA ILE A 453 -0.36 -25.75 -13.34
C ILE A 453 1.00 -26.31 -12.94
N LYS A 454 2.03 -26.00 -13.71
CA LYS A 454 3.41 -26.39 -13.40
C LYS A 454 4.25 -25.16 -13.12
N VAL A 455 5.11 -25.28 -12.12
CA VAL A 455 6.05 -24.26 -11.68
C VAL A 455 7.46 -24.74 -11.99
N TRP A 456 8.24 -23.87 -12.61
CA TRP A 456 9.61 -24.11 -13.03
C TRP A 456 10.49 -22.98 -12.48
N SER A 457 11.74 -23.25 -12.20
CA SER A 457 12.72 -22.23 -11.82
C SER A 457 13.08 -21.38 -13.04
N THR A 458 13.01 -20.05 -12.95
CA THR A 458 13.39 -19.15 -14.05
C THR A 458 14.88 -19.21 -14.35
N SER A 459 15.73 -19.36 -13.33
CA SER A 459 17.19 -19.38 -13.48
C SER A 459 17.70 -20.70 -14.04
N THR A 460 17.23 -21.87 -13.52
CA THR A 460 17.73 -23.21 -13.91
C THR A 460 16.86 -23.87 -14.95
N CYS A 461 15.64 -23.39 -15.17
CA CYS A 461 14.62 -24.02 -16.02
C CYS A 461 14.22 -25.44 -15.55
N GLU A 462 14.45 -25.76 -14.29
CA GLU A 462 14.10 -27.04 -13.72
C GLU A 462 12.66 -27.04 -13.18
N PHE A 463 12.05 -28.22 -13.21
CA PHE A 463 10.72 -28.41 -12.63
C PHE A 463 10.76 -28.29 -11.11
N VAL A 464 9.85 -27.49 -10.56
CA VAL A 464 9.72 -27.28 -9.11
C VAL A 464 8.53 -28.04 -8.54
N ARG A 465 7.32 -27.80 -9.06
CA ARG A 465 6.10 -28.47 -8.55
C ARG A 465 4.93 -28.39 -9.52
N THR A 466 3.88 -29.17 -9.20
CA THR A 466 2.59 -29.13 -9.89
C THR A 466 1.48 -28.71 -8.91
N LEU A 467 0.61 -27.79 -9.33
CA LEU A 467 -0.61 -27.40 -8.63
C LEU A 467 -1.78 -28.17 -9.25
N ASN A 468 -2.45 -28.98 -8.45
CA ASN A 468 -3.57 -29.82 -8.87
C ASN A 468 -4.86 -29.38 -8.17
N GLY A 469 -6.00 -29.41 -8.89
CA GLY A 469 -7.29 -29.10 -8.31
C GLY A 469 -8.38 -28.76 -9.32
N HIS A 470 -8.05 -28.13 -10.46
CA HIS A 470 -9.03 -27.91 -11.51
C HIS A 470 -9.57 -29.22 -12.08
N LYS A 471 -10.88 -29.24 -12.35
CA LYS A 471 -11.57 -30.45 -12.87
C LYS A 471 -11.47 -30.57 -14.39
N ARG A 472 -11.22 -29.45 -15.11
CA ARG A 472 -11.05 -29.39 -16.57
C ARG A 472 -9.82 -28.58 -16.93
N GLY A 473 -9.51 -28.47 -18.23
CA GLY A 473 -8.36 -27.74 -18.74
C GLY A 473 -8.33 -26.29 -18.28
N ILE A 474 -7.15 -25.78 -18.00
CA ILE A 474 -6.94 -24.42 -17.56
C ILE A 474 -6.68 -23.55 -18.78
N ALA A 475 -7.41 -22.43 -18.90
CA ALA A 475 -7.38 -21.58 -20.08
C ALA A 475 -6.61 -20.26 -19.87
N CYS A 476 -6.54 -19.77 -18.66
CA CYS A 476 -5.86 -18.53 -18.32
C CYS A 476 -5.24 -18.56 -16.92
N LEU A 477 -4.24 -17.71 -16.75
CA LEU A 477 -3.48 -17.60 -15.51
C LEU A 477 -2.82 -16.21 -15.46
N GLN A 478 -2.65 -15.69 -14.26
CA GLN A 478 -1.69 -14.64 -13.94
C GLN A 478 -0.93 -15.01 -12.67
N TYR A 479 0.36 -14.76 -12.69
CA TYR A 479 1.27 -14.94 -11.55
C TYR A 479 1.89 -13.59 -11.16
N ARG A 480 1.88 -13.28 -9.87
CA ARG A 480 2.58 -12.13 -9.32
C ARG A 480 2.95 -12.37 -7.86
N ASP A 481 4.21 -12.13 -7.51
CA ASP A 481 4.77 -12.30 -6.18
C ASP A 481 4.63 -13.74 -5.66
N ARG A 482 3.64 -14.02 -4.84
CA ARG A 482 3.36 -15.32 -4.24
C ARG A 482 2.03 -15.91 -4.73
N LEU A 483 1.22 -15.13 -5.40
CA LEU A 483 -0.14 -15.50 -5.77
C LEU A 483 -0.22 -15.93 -7.25
N VAL A 484 -0.82 -17.07 -7.49
CA VAL A 484 -1.26 -17.52 -8.81
C VAL A 484 -2.78 -17.51 -8.84
N VAL A 485 -3.36 -16.89 -9.86
CA VAL A 485 -4.81 -16.87 -10.10
C VAL A 485 -5.05 -17.53 -11.45
N SER A 486 -5.87 -18.58 -11.48
CA SER A 486 -6.13 -19.39 -12.69
C SER A 486 -7.62 -19.49 -12.99
N GLY A 487 -7.96 -19.51 -14.28
CA GLY A 487 -9.32 -19.73 -14.78
C GLY A 487 -9.37 -20.96 -15.69
N SER A 488 -10.47 -21.71 -15.61
CA SER A 488 -10.58 -23.03 -16.22
C SER A 488 -11.89 -23.24 -16.98
N SER A 489 -11.88 -24.28 -17.83
CA SER A 489 -13.07 -24.82 -18.48
C SER A 489 -14.05 -25.49 -17.51
N ASP A 490 -13.71 -25.62 -16.23
CA ASP A 490 -14.62 -26.01 -15.17
C ASP A 490 -15.45 -24.84 -14.63
N ASN A 491 -15.38 -23.66 -15.27
CA ASN A 491 -16.09 -22.42 -14.98
C ASN A 491 -15.64 -21.76 -13.66
N THR A 492 -14.61 -22.31 -13.01
CA THR A 492 -14.11 -21.78 -11.73
C THR A 492 -12.82 -20.98 -11.91
N ILE A 493 -12.60 -20.05 -10.97
CA ILE A 493 -11.33 -19.38 -10.76
C ILE A 493 -10.72 -19.92 -9.47
N ARG A 494 -9.42 -20.17 -9.46
CA ARG A 494 -8.71 -20.63 -8.27
C ARG A 494 -7.53 -19.73 -7.94
N LEU A 495 -7.37 -19.48 -6.65
CA LEU A 495 -6.25 -18.76 -6.08
C LEU A 495 -5.30 -19.76 -5.42
N TRP A 496 -4.00 -19.65 -5.69
CA TRP A 496 -2.99 -20.57 -5.22
C TRP A 496 -1.84 -19.82 -4.58
N ASP A 497 -1.32 -20.37 -3.50
CA ASP A 497 -0.01 -20.00 -2.96
C ASP A 497 1.07 -20.82 -3.69
N ILE A 498 1.94 -20.13 -4.43
CA ILE A 498 2.97 -20.80 -5.23
C ILE A 498 4.03 -21.49 -4.37
N GLU A 499 4.30 -20.99 -3.16
CA GLU A 499 5.36 -21.51 -2.30
C GLU A 499 4.98 -22.85 -1.64
N CYS A 500 3.75 -22.98 -1.15
CA CYS A 500 3.28 -24.25 -0.58
C CYS A 500 2.47 -25.11 -1.55
N GLY A 501 2.01 -24.54 -2.67
CA GLY A 501 1.19 -25.23 -3.67
C GLY A 501 -0.27 -25.41 -3.27
N ALA A 502 -0.73 -24.77 -2.20
CA ALA A 502 -2.09 -24.88 -1.70
C ALA A 502 -3.08 -24.05 -2.54
N CYS A 503 -4.28 -24.61 -2.76
CA CYS A 503 -5.41 -23.84 -3.27
C CYS A 503 -6.02 -23.04 -2.11
N LEU A 504 -5.89 -21.73 -2.15
CA LEU A 504 -6.38 -20.81 -1.11
C LEU A 504 -7.89 -20.60 -1.19
N ARG A 505 -8.42 -20.45 -2.42
CA ARG A 505 -9.83 -20.13 -2.65
C ARG A 505 -10.29 -20.61 -4.02
N VAL A 506 -11.58 -20.95 -4.12
CA VAL A 506 -12.29 -21.21 -5.37
C VAL A 506 -13.37 -20.14 -5.52
N LEU A 507 -13.41 -19.45 -6.66
CA LEU A 507 -14.44 -18.49 -7.02
C LEU A 507 -15.36 -19.12 -8.05
N GLU A 508 -16.64 -19.19 -7.75
CA GLU A 508 -17.69 -19.72 -8.59
C GLU A 508 -18.66 -18.63 -9.02
N GLY A 509 -19.21 -18.68 -10.23
CA GLY A 509 -20.17 -17.71 -10.71
C GLY A 509 -20.19 -17.49 -12.22
N HIS A 510 -19.13 -17.83 -12.97
CA HIS A 510 -19.21 -17.92 -14.43
C HIS A 510 -19.98 -19.17 -14.85
N GLU A 511 -20.74 -19.06 -15.93
CA GLU A 511 -21.58 -20.15 -16.47
C GLU A 511 -20.82 -21.00 -17.51
N GLU A 512 -19.76 -20.43 -18.11
CA GLU A 512 -18.92 -21.07 -19.09
C GLU A 512 -17.43 -20.89 -18.79
N LEU A 513 -16.57 -21.42 -19.66
CA LEU A 513 -15.12 -21.39 -19.57
C LEU A 513 -14.59 -19.99 -19.25
N VAL A 514 -13.79 -19.86 -18.17
CA VAL A 514 -13.09 -18.62 -17.83
C VAL A 514 -11.85 -18.49 -18.72
N ARG A 515 -11.90 -17.59 -19.72
CA ARG A 515 -10.88 -17.51 -20.79
C ARG A 515 -9.77 -16.53 -20.48
N CYS A 516 -10.05 -15.48 -19.74
CA CYS A 516 -9.06 -14.45 -19.40
C CYS A 516 -9.22 -13.99 -17.95
N ILE A 517 -8.10 -13.62 -17.34
CA ILE A 517 -8.04 -13.18 -15.96
C ILE A 517 -6.89 -12.19 -15.78
N ARG A 518 -7.13 -11.18 -14.97
CA ARG A 518 -6.13 -10.22 -14.49
C ARG A 518 -6.44 -9.85 -13.05
N PHE A 519 -5.42 -9.57 -12.26
CA PHE A 519 -5.59 -9.09 -10.89
C PHE A 519 -4.55 -8.03 -10.52
N ASP A 520 -4.95 -7.14 -9.63
CA ASP A 520 -4.13 -6.13 -8.97
C ASP A 520 -4.03 -6.40 -7.46
N ASN A 521 -3.76 -5.39 -6.64
CA ASN A 521 -3.71 -5.51 -5.18
C ASN A 521 -5.10 -5.52 -4.52
N LYS A 522 -6.15 -5.11 -5.23
CA LYS A 522 -7.50 -4.91 -4.70
C LYS A 522 -8.51 -5.90 -5.29
N ARG A 523 -8.39 -6.19 -6.60
CA ARG A 523 -9.45 -6.90 -7.32
C ARG A 523 -8.92 -7.91 -8.34
N ILE A 524 -9.78 -8.85 -8.68
CA ILE A 524 -9.59 -9.78 -9.79
C ILE A 524 -10.65 -9.44 -10.84
N VAL A 525 -10.27 -9.37 -12.11
CA VAL A 525 -11.20 -9.19 -13.24
C VAL A 525 -11.08 -10.40 -14.15
N SER A 526 -12.20 -11.05 -14.43
CA SER A 526 -12.28 -12.26 -15.25
C SER A 526 -13.26 -12.11 -16.40
N GLY A 527 -12.94 -12.68 -17.53
CA GLY A 527 -13.82 -12.75 -18.71
C GLY A 527 -14.00 -14.21 -19.16
N ALA A 528 -15.20 -14.55 -19.57
CA ALA A 528 -15.56 -15.92 -19.90
C ALA A 528 -16.31 -16.05 -21.24
N TYR A 529 -16.54 -17.29 -21.65
CA TYR A 529 -17.27 -17.60 -22.88
C TYR A 529 -18.77 -17.31 -22.78
N ASP A 530 -19.28 -17.11 -21.56
CA ASP A 530 -20.63 -16.60 -21.30
C ASP A 530 -20.86 -15.13 -21.71
N GLY A 531 -19.83 -14.47 -22.28
CA GLY A 531 -19.87 -13.06 -22.66
C GLY A 531 -19.79 -12.07 -21.49
N LYS A 532 -19.67 -12.57 -20.28
CA LYS A 532 -19.68 -11.77 -19.06
C LYS A 532 -18.26 -11.46 -18.58
N ILE A 533 -18.09 -10.26 -18.02
CA ILE A 533 -16.91 -9.88 -17.25
C ILE A 533 -17.33 -9.78 -15.79
N LYS A 534 -16.55 -10.39 -14.89
CA LYS A 534 -16.81 -10.32 -13.43
C LYS A 534 -15.66 -9.65 -12.71
N VAL A 535 -16.02 -8.80 -11.77
CA VAL A 535 -15.09 -8.13 -10.85
C VAL A 535 -15.23 -8.76 -9.49
N TRP A 536 -14.13 -9.19 -8.89
CA TRP A 536 -14.08 -9.89 -7.61
C TRP A 536 -13.19 -9.12 -6.64
N ASP A 537 -13.54 -9.15 -5.36
CA ASP A 537 -12.72 -8.59 -4.28
C ASP A 537 -11.59 -9.55 -3.94
N LEU A 538 -10.35 -9.16 -4.21
CA LEU A 538 -9.18 -9.98 -3.94
C LEU A 538 -8.93 -10.14 -2.43
N GLN A 539 -9.12 -9.07 -1.65
CA GLN A 539 -8.88 -9.12 -0.21
C GLN A 539 -9.89 -10.04 0.49
N ALA A 540 -11.17 -9.92 0.11
CA ALA A 540 -12.20 -10.84 0.58
C ALA A 540 -11.94 -12.28 0.11
N ALA A 541 -11.43 -12.48 -1.12
CA ALA A 541 -11.11 -13.82 -1.64
C ALA A 541 -9.94 -14.47 -0.87
N LEU A 542 -9.02 -13.69 -0.34
CA LEU A 542 -7.89 -14.18 0.48
C LEU A 542 -8.26 -14.37 1.96
N ASP A 543 -9.39 -13.82 2.42
CA ASP A 543 -9.89 -14.08 3.77
C ASP A 543 -10.72 -15.39 3.80
N PRO A 544 -10.27 -16.43 4.48
CA PRO A 544 -11.01 -17.70 4.58
C PRO A 544 -12.41 -17.57 5.20
N ARG A 545 -12.65 -16.51 5.98
CA ARG A 545 -13.92 -16.26 6.67
C ARG A 545 -14.95 -15.52 5.82
N ALA A 546 -14.52 -14.89 4.72
CA ALA A 546 -15.42 -14.14 3.86
C ALA A 546 -16.42 -15.09 3.16
N PRO A 547 -17.74 -14.80 3.23
CA PRO A 547 -18.76 -15.65 2.59
C PRO A 547 -18.65 -15.58 1.06
N ALA A 548 -18.92 -16.68 0.39
CA ALA A 548 -18.82 -16.79 -1.08
C ALA A 548 -19.68 -15.76 -1.81
N SER A 549 -20.82 -15.36 -1.24
CA SER A 549 -21.75 -14.38 -1.81
C SER A 549 -21.19 -12.95 -1.89
N THR A 550 -20.15 -12.63 -1.12
CA THR A 550 -19.54 -11.29 -1.10
C THR A 550 -18.32 -11.16 -2.00
N LEU A 551 -17.85 -12.25 -2.59
CA LEU A 551 -16.59 -12.26 -3.35
C LEU A 551 -16.76 -11.61 -4.73
N CYS A 552 -17.89 -11.82 -5.40
CA CYS A 552 -18.19 -11.19 -6.68
C CYS A 552 -18.80 -9.80 -6.44
N LEU A 553 -18.04 -8.76 -6.74
CA LEU A 553 -18.50 -7.37 -6.60
C LEU A 553 -19.50 -7.00 -7.69
N ARG A 554 -19.22 -7.38 -8.96
CA ARG A 554 -20.05 -7.00 -10.09
C ARG A 554 -19.92 -7.97 -11.27
N THR A 555 -21.00 -8.05 -12.05
CA THR A 555 -21.03 -8.68 -13.37
C THR A 555 -21.35 -7.62 -14.41
N LEU A 556 -20.51 -7.50 -15.43
CA LEU A 556 -20.65 -6.57 -16.55
C LEU A 556 -21.07 -7.35 -17.79
N VAL A 557 -22.13 -6.91 -18.47
CA VAL A 557 -22.75 -7.64 -19.59
C VAL A 557 -23.00 -6.67 -20.73
N GLU A 558 -22.07 -6.62 -21.71
CA GLU A 558 -22.16 -5.78 -22.91
C GLU A 558 -21.65 -6.49 -24.16
N HIS A 559 -20.74 -7.47 -24.00
CA HIS A 559 -20.33 -8.29 -25.13
C HIS A 559 -21.43 -9.26 -25.54
N SER A 560 -21.68 -9.38 -26.83
CA SER A 560 -22.61 -10.36 -27.40
C SER A 560 -21.97 -11.71 -27.71
N GLY A 561 -20.65 -11.81 -27.54
CA GLY A 561 -19.85 -13.02 -27.81
C GLY A 561 -18.89 -13.33 -26.66
N ARG A 562 -18.14 -14.42 -26.86
CA ARG A 562 -17.14 -14.90 -25.91
C ARG A 562 -16.08 -13.85 -25.64
N VAL A 563 -15.77 -13.55 -24.37
CA VAL A 563 -14.66 -12.67 -24.01
C VAL A 563 -13.34 -13.44 -24.11
N PHE A 564 -12.43 -12.98 -24.96
CA PHE A 564 -11.18 -13.66 -25.21
C PHE A 564 -10.01 -13.10 -24.40
N ARG A 565 -9.93 -11.79 -24.26
CA ARG A 565 -8.86 -11.11 -23.53
C ARG A 565 -9.41 -9.90 -22.79
N LEU A 566 -8.80 -9.57 -21.67
CA LEU A 566 -8.98 -8.31 -20.97
C LEU A 566 -7.66 -7.86 -20.33
N GLN A 567 -7.54 -6.58 -20.18
CA GLN A 567 -6.58 -5.91 -19.29
C GLN A 567 -7.32 -4.81 -18.55
N PHE A 568 -6.83 -4.41 -17.41
CA PHE A 568 -7.40 -3.32 -16.63
C PHE A 568 -6.32 -2.59 -15.85
N ASP A 569 -6.60 -1.34 -15.55
CA ASP A 569 -5.88 -0.49 -14.62
C ASP A 569 -6.82 0.00 -13.51
N GLU A 570 -6.44 1.02 -12.76
CA GLU A 570 -7.21 1.59 -11.67
C GLU A 570 -8.52 2.28 -12.14
N PHE A 571 -8.63 2.62 -13.42
CA PHE A 571 -9.67 3.48 -13.98
C PHE A 571 -10.57 2.80 -14.99
N GLN A 572 -10.09 1.76 -15.65
CA GLN A 572 -10.79 1.17 -16.81
C GLN A 572 -10.51 -0.32 -16.97
N ILE A 573 -11.42 -0.99 -17.69
CA ILE A 573 -11.18 -2.32 -18.28
C ILE A 573 -11.17 -2.15 -19.80
N ILE A 574 -10.25 -2.80 -20.48
CA ILE A 574 -10.31 -2.95 -21.94
C ILE A 574 -10.41 -4.44 -22.25
N SER A 575 -11.46 -4.82 -22.96
CA SER A 575 -11.79 -6.21 -23.26
C SER A 575 -12.00 -6.45 -24.74
N SER A 576 -11.69 -7.66 -25.20
CA SER A 576 -11.91 -8.10 -26.59
C SER A 576 -12.73 -9.38 -26.65
N SER A 577 -13.48 -9.53 -27.74
CA SER A 577 -14.47 -10.60 -27.86
C SER A 577 -14.50 -11.21 -29.26
N HIS A 578 -15.19 -12.36 -29.34
CA HIS A 578 -15.57 -13.03 -30.56
C HIS A 578 -16.56 -12.20 -31.42
N ASP A 579 -17.27 -11.25 -30.82
CA ASP A 579 -18.21 -10.35 -31.51
C ASP A 579 -17.52 -9.28 -32.37
N ASP A 580 -16.20 -9.36 -32.54
CA ASP A 580 -15.35 -8.45 -33.32
C ASP A 580 -15.30 -7.04 -32.75
N THR A 581 -15.50 -6.91 -31.43
CA THR A 581 -15.41 -5.62 -30.73
C THR A 581 -14.29 -5.60 -29.69
N ILE A 582 -13.78 -4.39 -29.46
CA ILE A 582 -13.01 -4.03 -28.27
C ILE A 582 -13.87 -3.04 -27.50
N LEU A 583 -14.11 -3.31 -26.21
CA LEU A 583 -14.85 -2.45 -25.32
C LEU A 583 -13.92 -1.81 -24.29
N ILE A 584 -14.09 -0.49 -24.08
CA ILE A 584 -13.43 0.29 -23.04
C ILE A 584 -14.49 0.66 -22.01
N TRP A 585 -14.31 0.18 -20.79
CA TRP A 585 -15.18 0.38 -19.64
C TRP A 585 -14.51 1.39 -18.72
N ASP A 586 -14.89 2.67 -18.81
CA ASP A 586 -14.27 3.77 -18.08
C ASP A 586 -15.04 4.05 -16.78
N PHE A 587 -14.40 3.82 -15.63
CA PHE A 587 -14.95 4.04 -14.29
C PHE A 587 -14.57 5.42 -13.72
N LEU A 588 -13.71 6.18 -14.39
CA LEU A 588 -13.33 7.54 -14.01
C LEU A 588 -14.35 8.56 -14.53
N ASN A 589 -14.61 8.55 -15.85
CA ASN A 589 -15.42 9.56 -16.53
C ASN A 589 -16.86 9.09 -16.68
N VAL A 590 -17.56 8.92 -15.56
CA VAL A 590 -18.95 8.49 -15.56
C VAL A 590 -19.88 9.71 -15.68
N SER A 591 -20.64 9.80 -16.78
CA SER A 591 -21.60 10.88 -17.00
C SER A 591 -22.73 10.84 -15.97
N THR A 592 -22.96 11.96 -15.27
CA THR A 592 -24.03 12.11 -14.26
C THR A 592 -25.45 12.09 -14.85
N ASN A 593 -25.59 12.08 -16.17
CA ASN A 593 -26.87 12.18 -16.88
C ASN A 593 -27.65 10.85 -17.01
N GLY A 594 -27.19 9.77 -16.39
CA GLY A 594 -27.83 8.45 -16.41
C GLY A 594 -28.54 8.07 -15.11
N GLN A 595 -29.21 9.00 -14.42
CA GLN A 595 -30.13 8.64 -13.35
C GLN A 595 -31.51 8.27 -13.94
N SER A 596 -31.68 7.03 -14.39
CA SER A 596 -33.01 6.41 -14.44
C SER A 596 -32.87 4.95 -13.98
N GLU A 597 -33.52 4.70 -12.85
CA GLU A 597 -34.08 3.43 -12.37
C GLU A 597 -33.13 2.36 -11.85
N GLY A 598 -33.14 2.27 -10.53
CA GLY A 598 -32.58 1.16 -9.77
C GLY A 598 -32.49 1.47 -8.28
N ARG A 599 -33.59 1.87 -7.64
CA ARG A 599 -33.70 1.94 -6.18
C ARG A 599 -33.48 0.56 -5.59
N SER A 600 -32.38 0.39 -4.89
CA SER A 600 -32.17 -0.65 -3.88
C SER A 600 -31.64 0.00 -2.61
N PRO A 601 -32.10 -0.41 -1.42
CA PRO A 601 -32.01 0.41 -0.22
C PRO A 601 -30.58 0.55 0.30
N SER A 602 -30.24 1.81 0.61
CA SER A 602 -29.03 2.21 1.31
C SER A 602 -28.89 1.48 2.66
N ARG A 603 -27.89 0.62 2.79
CA ARG A 603 -27.30 0.30 4.09
C ARG A 603 -26.12 1.22 4.32
N THR A 604 -26.34 2.18 5.20
CA THR A 604 -25.32 3.05 5.77
C THR A 604 -24.35 2.19 6.59
N TYR A 605 -23.14 2.01 6.11
CA TYR A 605 -22.06 1.43 6.91
C TYR A 605 -21.27 2.56 7.54
N THR A 606 -21.50 2.76 8.83
CA THR A 606 -20.64 3.56 9.69
C THR A 606 -19.30 2.83 9.84
N TYR A 607 -18.22 3.42 9.35
CA TYR A 607 -16.88 2.95 9.62
C TYR A 607 -16.52 3.28 11.07
N ILE A 608 -16.53 2.27 11.95
CA ILE A 608 -15.86 2.35 13.24
C ILE A 608 -14.41 1.93 12.96
N SER A 609 -13.51 2.90 13.06
CA SER A 609 -12.08 2.66 13.05
C SER A 609 -11.66 1.91 14.33
N ARG A 610 -11.07 0.75 14.18
CA ARG A 610 -10.18 0.15 15.16
C ARG A 610 -8.75 0.11 14.66
#